data_8ccedca7da4a36ef392ada4bb97bda10
#
_entry.id   8ccedca7da4a36ef392ada4bb97bda10
#
_cell.length_a   1.000
_cell.length_b   1.000
_cell.length_c   1.000
_cell.angle_alpha   90.00
_cell.angle_beta   90.00
_cell.angle_gamma   90.00
#
_symmetry.space_group_name_H-M   'P 1'
#
loop_
_entity.id
_entity.type
_entity.pdbx_description
1 polymer ?
#
loop_
_entity_poly.entity_id
_entity_poly.type
_entity_poly.pdbx_seq_one_letter_code
_entity_poly.pdbx_strand_id
1 'polypeptide(L)'
;MSQKEFWNNKFSKVDYFYGINPNEFLASNIGLLNNHKKLLCLGEGEGRNAIFFAKNGFEVSAIDASDLGLEKLQNRAVEEKLDIKTVCMDLNFWKAEEKYDVIMASYLHLLRDERERLFKKIEDSLNTNGYFIAEFFSTKQLSYNSGGPKDLELLYTVEDLSNYFSLCKKNIIEEIVVLNEGIGHQGEACVIRVVIQKI
;
A
#
# COMPACT_ATOMS: atom_id res chain seq x y z
N MET A 1 -6.30 14.73 -15.49
CA MET A 1 -5.21 13.72 -15.49
C MET A 1 -5.73 12.47 -14.78
N SER A 2 -5.68 11.32 -15.42
CA SER A 2 -6.07 10.06 -14.80
C SER A 2 -5.04 9.60 -13.77
N GLN A 3 -5.41 8.67 -12.86
CA GLN A 3 -4.47 8.04 -11.91
C GLN A 3 -3.30 7.41 -12.66
N LYS A 4 -3.57 6.72 -13.77
CA LYS A 4 -2.55 6.11 -14.62
C LYS A 4 -1.54 7.14 -15.14
N GLU A 5 -2.01 8.24 -15.74
CA GLU A 5 -1.12 9.28 -16.27
C GLU A 5 -0.28 9.92 -15.17
N PHE A 6 -0.88 10.21 -14.01
CA PHE A 6 -0.18 10.80 -12.88
C PHE A 6 0.97 9.91 -12.39
N TRP A 7 0.70 8.62 -12.16
CA TRP A 7 1.70 7.69 -11.65
C TRP A 7 2.74 7.31 -12.70
N ASN A 8 2.34 7.15 -13.97
CA ASN A 8 3.29 6.94 -15.07
C ASN A 8 4.29 8.08 -15.18
N ASN A 9 3.85 9.32 -15.05
CA ASN A 9 4.76 10.48 -15.07
C ASN A 9 5.78 10.43 -13.92
N LYS A 10 5.39 9.92 -12.74
CA LYS A 10 6.33 9.73 -11.63
C LYS A 10 7.30 8.59 -11.88
N PHE A 11 6.80 7.46 -12.38
CA PHE A 11 7.59 6.23 -12.56
C PHE A 11 8.33 6.16 -13.91
N SER A 12 8.19 7.16 -14.80
CA SER A 12 8.91 7.22 -16.08
C SER A 12 10.43 7.43 -15.94
N LYS A 13 10.94 7.75 -14.75
CA LYS A 13 12.37 7.91 -14.49
C LYS A 13 13.06 6.54 -14.48
N VAL A 14 14.37 6.53 -14.82
CA VAL A 14 15.17 5.30 -14.85
C VAL A 14 15.29 4.68 -13.47
N ASP A 15 15.49 5.49 -12.44
CA ASP A 15 15.63 5.02 -11.06
C ASP A 15 14.26 4.83 -10.39
N TYR A 16 14.21 4.00 -9.35
CA TYR A 16 13.03 3.77 -8.52
C TYR A 16 12.71 5.02 -7.70
N PHE A 17 11.53 5.60 -7.91
CA PHE A 17 11.14 6.88 -7.32
C PHE A 17 11.06 6.83 -5.78
N TYR A 18 10.52 5.74 -5.24
CA TYR A 18 10.41 5.48 -3.80
C TYR A 18 11.47 4.50 -3.28
N GLY A 19 12.54 4.26 -4.06
CA GLY A 19 13.59 3.31 -3.72
C GLY A 19 13.16 1.85 -3.87
N ILE A 20 14.09 0.96 -3.52
CA ILE A 20 13.92 -0.49 -3.68
C ILE A 20 13.67 -1.24 -2.37
N ASN A 21 13.88 -0.56 -1.22
CA ASN A 21 13.62 -1.14 0.09
C ASN A 21 12.10 -1.11 0.40
N PRO A 22 11.56 -2.12 1.08
CA PRO A 22 10.16 -2.12 1.47
C PRO A 22 9.86 -0.94 2.40
N ASN A 23 8.59 -0.56 2.49
CA ASN A 23 8.14 0.31 3.56
C ASN A 23 8.47 -0.35 4.90
N GLU A 24 9.13 0.39 5.78
CA GLU A 24 9.68 -0.14 7.04
C GLU A 24 8.58 -0.68 7.97
N PHE A 25 7.45 0.03 8.05
CA PHE A 25 6.32 -0.41 8.86
C PHE A 25 5.71 -1.71 8.34
N LEU A 26 5.48 -1.83 7.04
CA LEU A 26 4.95 -3.07 6.46
C LEU A 26 5.90 -4.24 6.71
N ALA A 27 7.19 -4.05 6.47
CA ALA A 27 8.21 -5.08 6.69
C ALA A 27 8.32 -5.51 8.16
N SER A 28 8.23 -4.57 9.11
CA SER A 28 8.32 -4.87 10.55
C SER A 28 7.18 -5.75 11.08
N ASN A 29 6.04 -5.77 10.38
CA ASN A 29 4.88 -6.58 10.74
C ASN A 29 4.93 -8.02 10.20
N ILE A 30 5.99 -8.42 9.50
CA ILE A 30 6.10 -9.78 8.91
C ILE A 30 5.93 -10.89 9.96
N GLY A 31 6.36 -10.65 11.21
CA GLY A 31 6.24 -11.61 12.31
C GLY A 31 4.79 -11.94 12.68
N LEU A 32 3.82 -11.07 12.40
CA LEU A 32 2.39 -11.35 12.59
C LEU A 32 1.83 -12.32 11.55
N LEU A 33 2.55 -12.54 10.45
CA LEU A 33 2.05 -13.17 9.23
C LEU A 33 2.54 -14.62 9.05
N ASN A 34 3.17 -15.23 10.05
CA ASN A 34 3.85 -16.53 9.96
C ASN A 34 2.98 -17.70 9.42
N ASN A 35 1.66 -17.61 9.53
CA ASN A 35 0.72 -18.64 9.05
C ASN A 35 -0.10 -18.19 7.83
N HIS A 36 0.27 -17.08 7.20
CA HIS A 36 -0.42 -16.47 6.08
C HIS A 36 0.40 -16.67 4.80
N LYS A 37 -0.26 -16.85 3.67
CA LYS A 37 0.40 -17.11 2.39
C LYS A 37 -0.01 -16.15 1.28
N LYS A 38 -1.31 -15.97 1.06
CA LYS A 38 -1.82 -15.14 -0.03
C LYS A 38 -1.83 -13.66 0.36
N LEU A 39 -1.00 -12.89 -0.32
CA LEU A 39 -0.82 -11.47 -0.05
C LEU A 39 -1.17 -10.63 -1.28
N LEU A 40 -1.98 -9.58 -1.08
CA LEU A 40 -2.31 -8.59 -2.08
C LEU A 40 -1.72 -7.24 -1.72
N CYS A 41 -0.93 -6.66 -2.62
CA CYS A 41 -0.45 -5.27 -2.54
C CYS A 41 -1.34 -4.37 -3.39
N LEU A 42 -1.92 -3.33 -2.79
CA LEU A 42 -2.77 -2.34 -3.45
C LEU A 42 -2.00 -1.02 -3.64
N GLY A 43 -1.99 -0.49 -4.87
CA GLY A 43 -1.22 0.70 -5.21
C GLY A 43 0.28 0.48 -5.05
N GLU A 44 0.77 -0.64 -5.59
CA GLU A 44 2.12 -1.13 -5.31
C GLU A 44 3.22 -0.36 -6.06
N GLY A 45 2.88 0.28 -7.15
CA GLY A 45 3.82 1.06 -7.95
C GLY A 45 4.95 0.22 -8.51
N GLU A 46 6.19 0.57 -8.14
CA GLU A 46 7.43 -0.05 -8.64
C GLU A 46 7.83 -1.34 -7.90
N GLY A 47 6.98 -1.84 -6.97
CA GLY A 47 7.08 -3.21 -6.45
C GLY A 47 7.97 -3.44 -5.23
N ARG A 48 8.36 -2.40 -4.51
CA ARG A 48 9.29 -2.53 -3.37
C ARG A 48 8.77 -3.46 -2.27
N ASN A 49 7.46 -3.40 -1.95
CA ASN A 49 6.86 -4.26 -0.94
C ASN A 49 6.58 -5.66 -1.52
N ALA A 50 6.01 -5.74 -2.71
CA ALA A 50 5.70 -7.01 -3.38
C ALA A 50 6.95 -7.90 -3.49
N ILE A 51 8.09 -7.35 -3.92
CA ILE A 51 9.38 -8.06 -4.00
C ILE A 51 9.82 -8.53 -2.60
N PHE A 52 9.73 -7.69 -1.58
CA PHE A 52 10.13 -8.06 -0.23
C PHE A 52 9.31 -9.25 0.30
N PHE A 53 7.98 -9.21 0.18
CA PHE A 53 7.12 -10.27 0.68
C PHE A 53 7.24 -11.56 -0.16
N ALA A 54 7.41 -11.47 -1.47
CA ALA A 54 7.66 -12.63 -2.31
C ALA A 54 8.98 -13.34 -1.92
N LYS A 55 10.06 -12.60 -1.64
CA LYS A 55 11.32 -13.16 -1.09
C LYS A 55 11.12 -13.86 0.25
N ASN A 56 10.14 -13.48 1.02
CA ASN A 56 9.82 -14.09 2.31
C ASN A 56 8.77 -15.21 2.20
N GLY A 57 8.50 -15.71 0.97
CA GLY A 57 7.72 -16.91 0.72
C GLY A 57 6.20 -16.68 0.63
N PHE A 58 5.74 -15.44 0.47
CA PHE A 58 4.33 -15.15 0.22
C PHE A 58 3.98 -15.34 -1.27
N GLU A 59 2.75 -15.79 -1.53
CA GLU A 59 2.12 -15.80 -2.84
C GLU A 59 1.57 -14.39 -3.12
N VAL A 60 2.34 -13.57 -3.83
CA VAL A 60 2.05 -12.13 -3.95
C VAL A 60 1.29 -11.82 -5.23
N SER A 61 0.22 -11.03 -5.07
CA SER A 61 -0.44 -10.30 -6.14
C SER A 61 -0.29 -8.80 -5.92
N ALA A 62 -0.10 -8.03 -6.98
CA ALA A 62 0.06 -6.58 -6.93
C ALA A 62 -0.86 -5.90 -7.93
N ILE A 63 -1.54 -4.84 -7.49
CA ILE A 63 -2.42 -4.02 -8.33
C ILE A 63 -1.91 -2.58 -8.28
N ASP A 64 -1.78 -1.96 -9.45
CA ASP A 64 -1.51 -0.53 -9.58
C ASP A 64 -2.17 0.04 -10.84
N ALA A 65 -2.44 1.34 -10.83
CA ALA A 65 -2.95 2.03 -12.02
C ALA A 65 -1.85 2.27 -13.07
N SER A 66 -0.57 2.31 -12.64
CA SER A 66 0.59 2.55 -13.49
C SER A 66 1.10 1.26 -14.12
N ASP A 67 1.03 1.15 -15.44
CA ASP A 67 1.68 0.08 -16.17
C ASP A 67 3.20 0.19 -16.15
N LEU A 68 3.76 1.40 -16.15
CA LEU A 68 5.21 1.62 -16.04
C LEU A 68 5.76 1.17 -14.66
N GLY A 69 5.03 1.44 -13.59
CA GLY A 69 5.39 0.94 -12.25
C GLY A 69 5.41 -0.59 -12.22
N LEU A 70 4.34 -1.21 -12.72
CA LEU A 70 4.23 -2.67 -12.78
C LEU A 70 5.24 -3.31 -13.72
N GLU A 71 5.66 -2.64 -14.81
CA GLU A 71 6.74 -3.12 -15.67
C GLU A 71 8.05 -3.21 -14.90
N LYS A 72 8.41 -2.19 -14.12
CA LYS A 72 9.61 -2.22 -13.26
C LYS A 72 9.54 -3.33 -12.22
N LEU A 73 8.38 -3.51 -11.57
CA LEU A 73 8.14 -4.63 -10.67
C LEU A 73 8.38 -5.97 -11.36
N GLN A 74 7.80 -6.19 -12.54
CA GLN A 74 7.94 -7.45 -13.28
C GLN A 74 9.38 -7.71 -13.71
N ASN A 75 10.08 -6.70 -14.23
CA ASN A 75 11.49 -6.83 -14.61
C ASN A 75 12.33 -7.28 -13.41
N ARG A 76 12.14 -6.63 -12.26
CA ARG A 76 12.85 -6.99 -11.04
C ARG A 76 12.44 -8.38 -10.53
N ALA A 77 11.17 -8.76 -10.59
CA ALA A 77 10.72 -10.10 -10.20
C ALA A 77 11.38 -11.20 -11.05
N VAL A 78 11.50 -10.98 -12.37
CA VAL A 78 12.21 -11.91 -13.28
C VAL A 78 13.69 -12.01 -12.92
N GLU A 79 14.38 -10.88 -12.72
CA GLU A 79 15.82 -10.87 -12.32
C GLU A 79 16.04 -11.63 -11.01
N GLU A 80 15.12 -11.49 -10.05
CA GLU A 80 15.21 -12.11 -8.74
C GLU A 80 14.54 -13.49 -8.66
N LYS A 81 14.02 -14.01 -9.79
CA LYS A 81 13.34 -15.33 -9.92
C LYS A 81 12.15 -15.49 -8.98
N LEU A 82 11.36 -14.44 -8.85
CA LEU A 82 10.14 -14.40 -8.05
C LEU A 82 8.91 -14.50 -8.96
N ASP A 83 7.88 -15.19 -8.48
CA ASP A 83 6.57 -15.24 -9.14
C ASP A 83 5.62 -14.27 -8.46
N ILE A 84 5.33 -13.15 -9.13
CA ILE A 84 4.42 -12.11 -8.64
C ILE A 84 3.37 -11.83 -9.71
N LYS A 85 2.11 -12.01 -9.36
CA LYS A 85 0.99 -11.67 -10.24
C LYS A 85 0.75 -10.17 -10.23
N THR A 86 0.68 -9.54 -11.41
CA THR A 86 0.40 -8.10 -11.52
C THR A 86 -0.88 -7.84 -12.30
N VAL A 87 -1.65 -6.84 -11.87
CA VAL A 87 -2.86 -6.37 -12.55
C VAL A 87 -2.79 -4.85 -12.66
N CYS A 88 -2.73 -4.35 -13.90
CA CYS A 88 -2.82 -2.91 -14.16
C CYS A 88 -4.29 -2.48 -14.12
N MET A 89 -4.69 -1.80 -13.02
CA MET A 89 -6.09 -1.41 -12.80
C MET A 89 -6.18 -0.23 -11.83
N ASP A 90 -7.11 0.68 -12.09
CA ASP A 90 -7.53 1.67 -11.10
C ASP A 90 -8.34 0.96 -9.98
N LEU A 91 -7.99 1.20 -8.72
CA LEU A 91 -8.59 0.58 -7.54
C LEU A 91 -10.10 0.86 -7.40
N ASN A 92 -10.59 1.93 -8.03
CA ASN A 92 -12.04 2.19 -8.09
C ASN A 92 -12.80 1.06 -8.80
N PHE A 93 -12.18 0.41 -9.79
CA PHE A 93 -12.77 -0.69 -10.55
C PHE A 93 -12.40 -2.07 -10.00
N TRP A 94 -11.46 -2.14 -9.04
CA TRP A 94 -11.05 -3.40 -8.47
C TRP A 94 -12.22 -4.13 -7.78
N LYS A 95 -12.29 -5.41 -8.06
CA LYS A 95 -13.14 -6.38 -7.35
C LYS A 95 -12.28 -7.60 -7.06
N ALA A 96 -12.29 -8.06 -5.82
CA ALA A 96 -11.55 -9.27 -5.47
C ALA A 96 -12.20 -10.50 -6.12
N GLU A 97 -11.40 -11.27 -6.83
CA GLU A 97 -11.81 -12.56 -7.41
C GLU A 97 -11.66 -13.72 -6.41
N GLU A 98 -10.84 -13.49 -5.38
CA GLU A 98 -10.55 -14.45 -4.32
C GLU A 98 -10.39 -13.76 -2.96
N LYS A 99 -10.21 -14.55 -1.90
CA LYS A 99 -9.89 -14.06 -0.56
C LYS A 99 -8.39 -14.08 -0.35
N TYR A 100 -7.93 -13.13 0.47
CA TYR A 100 -6.52 -12.96 0.82
C TYR A 100 -6.32 -13.14 2.32
N ASP A 101 -5.17 -13.69 2.70
CA ASP A 101 -4.76 -13.75 4.09
C ASP A 101 -4.24 -12.40 4.56
N VAL A 102 -3.59 -11.66 3.65
CA VAL A 102 -3.03 -10.34 3.91
C VAL A 102 -3.34 -9.41 2.75
N ILE A 103 -3.77 -8.21 3.05
CA ILE A 103 -3.86 -7.10 2.10
C ILE A 103 -3.00 -5.97 2.63
N MET A 104 -2.18 -5.37 1.78
CA MET A 104 -1.28 -4.27 2.15
C MET A 104 -1.44 -3.06 1.24
N ALA A 105 -1.18 -1.89 1.82
CA ALA A 105 -1.12 -0.64 1.08
C ALA A 105 -0.13 0.33 1.73
N SER A 106 0.63 1.08 0.93
CA SER A 106 1.44 2.20 1.40
C SER A 106 1.14 3.45 0.60
N TYR A 107 0.83 4.53 1.30
CA TYR A 107 0.63 5.87 0.73
C TYR A 107 -0.36 5.95 -0.44
N LEU A 108 -1.51 5.24 -0.34
CA LEU A 108 -2.59 5.39 -1.32
C LEU A 108 -3.19 6.79 -1.26
N HIS A 109 -3.30 7.43 -2.41
CA HIS A 109 -3.90 8.76 -2.56
C HIS A 109 -5.30 8.62 -3.18
N LEU A 110 -6.31 8.53 -2.34
CA LEU A 110 -7.71 8.34 -2.73
C LEU A 110 -8.58 9.46 -2.16
N LEU A 111 -9.57 9.88 -2.92
CA LEU A 111 -10.62 10.79 -2.43
C LEU A 111 -11.49 10.09 -1.38
N ARG A 112 -12.16 10.86 -0.54
CA ARG A 112 -12.93 10.35 0.60
C ARG A 112 -13.99 9.33 0.22
N ASP A 113 -14.77 9.61 -0.81
CA ASP A 113 -15.81 8.71 -1.30
C ASP A 113 -15.26 7.42 -1.97
N GLU A 114 -14.04 7.49 -2.51
CA GLU A 114 -13.34 6.32 -3.04
C GLU A 114 -12.86 5.40 -1.92
N ARG A 115 -12.41 5.98 -0.79
CA ARG A 115 -11.90 5.22 0.36
C ARG A 115 -12.94 4.30 0.96
N GLU A 116 -14.14 4.80 1.24
CA GLU A 116 -15.22 3.99 1.83
C GLU A 116 -15.49 2.74 1.01
N ARG A 117 -15.60 2.91 -0.31
CA ARG A 117 -15.80 1.78 -1.23
C ARG A 117 -14.64 0.81 -1.24
N LEU A 118 -13.39 1.32 -1.24
CA LEU A 118 -12.20 0.48 -1.27
C LEU A 118 -12.03 -0.28 0.05
N PHE A 119 -12.12 0.38 1.19
CA PHE A 119 -11.92 -0.26 2.50
C PHE A 119 -12.98 -1.32 2.79
N LYS A 120 -14.24 -1.10 2.36
CA LYS A 120 -15.24 -2.14 2.41
C LYS A 120 -14.87 -3.35 1.56
N LYS A 121 -14.39 -3.15 0.32
CA LYS A 121 -13.92 -4.25 -0.53
C LYS A 121 -12.73 -4.98 0.12
N ILE A 122 -11.80 -4.25 0.77
CA ILE A 122 -10.67 -4.84 1.52
C ILE A 122 -11.20 -5.74 2.64
N GLU A 123 -12.08 -5.23 3.52
CA GLU A 123 -12.66 -6.02 4.61
C GLU A 123 -13.38 -7.28 4.07
N ASP A 124 -14.19 -7.11 3.02
CA ASP A 124 -14.91 -8.22 2.39
C ASP A 124 -13.96 -9.26 1.76
N SER A 125 -12.78 -8.85 1.30
CA SER A 125 -11.80 -9.70 0.60
C SER A 125 -10.80 -10.40 1.52
N LEU A 126 -10.77 -10.06 2.81
CA LEU A 126 -9.94 -10.75 3.79
C LEU A 126 -10.57 -12.10 4.20
N ASN A 127 -9.72 -13.11 4.39
CA ASN A 127 -10.05 -14.32 5.13
C ASN A 127 -10.31 -14.00 6.60
N THR A 128 -11.07 -14.85 7.31
CA THR A 128 -11.16 -14.80 8.78
C THR A 128 -9.75 -14.93 9.37
N ASN A 129 -9.43 -14.11 10.36
CA ASN A 129 -8.11 -13.89 10.94
C ASN A 129 -7.07 -13.27 9.98
N GLY A 130 -7.46 -12.90 8.76
CA GLY A 130 -6.59 -12.19 7.83
C GLY A 130 -6.32 -10.75 8.26
N TYR A 131 -5.27 -10.16 7.71
CA TYR A 131 -4.79 -8.83 8.08
C TYR A 131 -4.87 -7.83 6.94
N PHE A 132 -5.27 -6.60 7.25
CA PHE A 132 -4.95 -5.43 6.43
C PHE A 132 -3.89 -4.61 7.17
N ILE A 133 -2.74 -4.37 6.53
CA ILE A 133 -1.62 -3.60 7.08
C ILE A 133 -1.29 -2.47 6.12
N ALA A 134 -1.28 -1.23 6.63
CA ALA A 134 -1.06 -0.08 5.78
C ALA A 134 -0.39 1.08 6.52
N GLU A 135 0.31 1.93 5.74
CA GLU A 135 0.82 3.22 6.20
C GLU A 135 0.32 4.32 5.26
N PHE A 136 -0.25 5.38 5.83
CA PHE A 136 -0.82 6.51 5.09
C PHE A 136 -0.29 7.84 5.64
N PHE A 137 -0.29 8.89 4.82
CA PHE A 137 -0.06 10.23 5.32
C PHE A 137 -1.26 10.75 6.10
N SER A 138 -1.00 11.26 7.32
CA SER A 138 -1.96 11.98 8.13
C SER A 138 -2.28 13.36 7.54
N THR A 139 -3.43 13.93 7.87
CA THR A 139 -3.77 15.33 7.58
C THR A 139 -2.71 16.31 8.12
N LYS A 140 -1.98 15.95 9.20
CA LYS A 140 -0.88 16.74 9.74
C LYS A 140 0.37 16.76 8.85
N GLN A 141 0.46 15.87 7.84
CA GLN A 141 1.55 15.86 6.87
C GLN A 141 1.68 17.18 6.09
N LEU A 142 0.63 17.99 6.01
CA LEU A 142 0.69 19.31 5.38
C LEU A 142 1.75 20.24 5.98
N SER A 143 2.13 20.01 7.25
CA SER A 143 3.17 20.78 7.96
C SER A 143 4.58 20.28 7.65
N TYR A 144 4.74 19.18 6.90
CA TYR A 144 6.02 18.55 6.58
C TYR A 144 6.32 18.62 5.08
N ASN A 145 7.62 18.51 4.74
CA ASN A 145 8.09 18.56 3.35
C ASN A 145 8.72 17.24 2.86
N SER A 146 8.50 16.17 3.59
CA SER A 146 9.08 14.84 3.34
C SER A 146 8.37 14.03 2.25
N GLY A 147 7.39 14.60 1.58
CA GLY A 147 6.58 13.93 0.54
C GLY A 147 5.09 13.98 0.84
N GLY A 148 4.33 13.18 0.12
CA GLY A 148 2.87 13.10 0.21
C GLY A 148 2.14 14.22 -0.55
N PRO A 149 0.81 14.08 -0.68
CA PRO A 149 -0.02 15.08 -1.34
C PRO A 149 -0.14 16.36 -0.50
N LYS A 150 -0.35 17.47 -1.18
CA LYS A 150 -0.66 18.77 -0.56
C LYS A 150 -2.17 19.06 -0.53
N ASP A 151 -2.97 18.14 -1.02
CA ASP A 151 -4.43 18.18 -0.97
C ASP A 151 -4.93 17.43 0.26
N LEU A 152 -5.67 18.13 1.13
CA LEU A 152 -6.23 17.57 2.36
C LEU A 152 -7.18 16.40 2.10
N GLU A 153 -7.89 16.41 0.97
CA GLU A 153 -8.81 15.33 0.59
C GLU A 153 -8.11 14.00 0.33
N LEU A 154 -6.81 14.01 0.06
CA LEU A 154 -5.99 12.83 -0.17
C LEU A 154 -5.27 12.32 1.10
N LEU A 155 -5.42 13.04 2.22
CA LEU A 155 -4.80 12.70 3.51
C LEU A 155 -5.82 12.04 4.44
N TYR A 156 -5.34 11.34 5.46
CA TYR A 156 -6.16 10.48 6.31
C TYR A 156 -6.23 10.98 7.75
N THR A 157 -7.29 10.58 8.46
CA THR A 157 -7.40 10.70 9.92
C THR A 157 -7.55 9.32 10.55
N VAL A 158 -7.15 9.19 11.83
CA VAL A 158 -7.36 7.96 12.61
C VAL A 158 -8.84 7.63 12.72
N GLU A 159 -9.68 8.66 12.87
CA GLU A 159 -11.13 8.51 12.98
C GLU A 159 -11.74 7.92 11.69
N ASP A 160 -11.42 8.50 10.52
CA ASP A 160 -11.90 7.99 9.24
C ASP A 160 -11.52 6.50 9.06
N LEU A 161 -10.24 6.17 9.26
CA LEU A 161 -9.75 4.80 9.12
C LEU A 161 -10.41 3.83 10.11
N SER A 162 -10.66 4.28 11.34
CA SER A 162 -11.36 3.47 12.33
C SER A 162 -12.80 3.17 11.94
N ASN A 163 -13.46 4.08 11.25
CA ASN A 163 -14.87 3.95 10.85
C ASN A 163 -15.08 3.03 9.64
N TYR A 164 -14.06 2.84 8.79
CA TYR A 164 -14.19 2.03 7.58
C TYR A 164 -14.27 0.51 7.84
N PHE A 165 -13.79 0.03 8.98
CA PHE A 165 -13.77 -1.40 9.32
C PHE A 165 -14.74 -1.69 10.46
N SER A 166 -15.68 -2.61 10.27
CA SER A 166 -16.73 -2.89 11.24
C SER A 166 -16.48 -4.18 12.04
N LEU A 167 -16.09 -5.26 11.38
CA LEU A 167 -15.92 -6.59 11.94
C LEU A 167 -14.43 -6.96 12.12
N CYS A 168 -13.68 -6.04 12.76
CA CYS A 168 -12.23 -6.18 12.86
C CYS A 168 -11.69 -5.73 14.21
N LYS A 169 -10.60 -6.36 14.64
CA LYS A 169 -9.71 -5.78 15.67
C LYS A 169 -8.84 -4.72 14.99
N LYS A 170 -8.66 -3.58 15.64
CA LYS A 170 -8.01 -2.41 15.05
C LYS A 170 -6.88 -1.93 15.94
N ASN A 171 -5.71 -1.74 15.35
CA ASN A 171 -4.61 -0.96 15.92
C ASN A 171 -4.24 0.11 14.89
N ILE A 172 -4.61 1.35 15.16
CA ILE A 172 -4.42 2.50 14.26
C ILE A 172 -3.75 3.60 15.07
N ILE A 173 -2.55 3.97 14.67
CA ILE A 173 -1.70 4.91 15.41
C ILE A 173 -1.22 6.01 14.47
N GLU A 174 -1.38 7.28 14.88
CA GLU A 174 -0.76 8.42 14.22
C GLU A 174 0.55 8.76 14.93
N GLU A 175 1.64 8.88 14.17
CA GLU A 175 2.95 9.19 14.72
C GLU A 175 3.84 9.98 13.76
N ILE A 176 4.88 10.59 14.30
CA ILE A 176 5.92 11.27 13.53
C ILE A 176 7.08 10.29 13.35
N VAL A 177 7.48 10.11 12.08
CA VAL A 177 8.56 9.21 11.68
C VAL A 177 9.55 9.94 10.79
N VAL A 178 10.74 9.38 10.61
CA VAL A 178 11.72 9.86 9.63
C VAL A 178 11.70 8.91 8.44
N LEU A 179 11.24 9.40 7.29
CA LEU A 179 11.21 8.63 6.05
C LEU A 179 12.56 8.70 5.32
N ASN A 180 12.96 7.58 4.74
CA ASN A 180 14.09 7.45 3.84
C ASN A 180 13.74 6.46 2.71
N GLU A 181 12.82 6.88 1.85
CA GLU A 181 12.21 6.05 0.82
C GLU A 181 12.39 6.70 -0.56
N GLY A 182 13.56 6.44 -1.17
CA GLY A 182 13.94 7.02 -2.47
C GLY A 182 13.93 8.54 -2.46
N ILE A 183 13.70 9.15 -3.61
CA ILE A 183 13.64 10.62 -3.75
C ILE A 183 12.25 11.17 -3.41
N GLY A 184 11.26 10.31 -3.29
CA GLY A 184 9.86 10.70 -3.09
C GLY A 184 9.50 10.97 -1.63
N HIS A 185 10.17 10.31 -0.68
CA HIS A 185 9.87 10.42 0.75
C HIS A 185 11.17 10.57 1.56
N GLN A 186 11.48 11.80 2.00
CA GLN A 186 12.71 12.12 2.71
C GLN A 186 12.46 13.08 3.87
N GLY A 187 12.82 12.67 5.10
CA GLY A 187 12.75 13.50 6.31
C GLY A 187 11.53 13.23 7.19
N GLU A 188 11.28 14.11 8.16
CA GLU A 188 10.18 13.95 9.11
C GLU A 188 8.81 13.98 8.41
N ALA A 189 7.95 13.04 8.78
CA ALA A 189 6.60 12.89 8.26
C ALA A 189 5.62 12.54 9.37
N CYS A 190 4.38 12.97 9.25
CA CYS A 190 3.28 12.51 10.09
C CYS A 190 2.49 11.44 9.33
N VAL A 191 2.54 10.22 9.81
CA VAL A 191 1.90 9.04 9.20
C VAL A 191 0.86 8.42 10.12
N ILE A 192 -0.05 7.63 9.53
CA ILE A 192 -0.96 6.76 10.25
C ILE A 192 -0.63 5.32 9.88
N ARG A 193 -0.27 4.54 10.88
CA ARG A 193 0.04 3.11 10.81
C ARG A 193 -1.18 2.29 11.19
N VAL A 194 -1.54 1.33 10.35
CA VAL A 194 -2.79 0.58 10.42
C VAL A 194 -2.50 -0.90 10.45
N VAL A 195 -2.98 -1.59 11.48
CA VAL A 195 -3.04 -3.05 11.54
C VAL A 195 -4.48 -3.42 11.90
N ILE A 196 -5.18 -4.02 10.95
CA ILE A 196 -6.55 -4.50 11.09
C ILE A 196 -6.53 -6.01 10.99
N GLN A 197 -7.19 -6.71 11.92
CA GLN A 197 -7.41 -8.16 11.85
C GLN A 197 -8.89 -8.44 11.74
N LYS A 198 -9.31 -9.12 10.68
CA LYS A 198 -10.69 -9.58 10.49
C LYS A 198 -11.02 -10.67 11.51
N ILE A 199 -12.19 -10.54 12.17
CA ILE A 199 -12.69 -11.52 13.15
C ILE A 199 -13.46 -12.64 12.44
#